data_2661c87829b12a4aae9862f1f48ef2b7
#
_entry.id   2661c87829b12a4aae9862f1f48ef2b7
#
_cell.length_a   1.000
_cell.length_b   1.000
_cell.length_c   1.000
_cell.angle_alpha   90.00
_cell.angle_beta   90.00
_cell.angle_gamma   90.00
#
_symmetry.space_group_name_H-M   'P 1'
#
loop_
_entity.id
_entity.type
_entity.pdbx_description
1 polymer ?
#
loop_
_entity_poly.entity_id
_entity_poly.type
_entity_poly.pdbx_seq_one_letter_code
_entity_poly.pdbx_strand_id
1 'polypeptide(L)'
;MAIFFPSLENIYKLSVKPTEGEEHLLNFLKDNLDDTYEIYFQSFINGDRPDVVLMRRDSGVMIIEVKDWDFSSDFYSGENKYFSKSKKNPLDQVFSYKNNLFNLHIKTLLYMKLNNPTIFNIISCVIYFHNAKKRDIQIFETKRNYNTKNVELINRDSLTSEYFSKILSDKWLNRKSKYFDETLYESFKRYLQPPLHTIEQGSIIDLLPKQKELINSRPTQQKIKGVAGSGKTLILARRAVNAHKRTKNKVLILTFNVSLKNYIHNKINEVRDEFYWDNFHIINFHQFFKAEANNYSLKIRNINEDYINESFFEDCKHKIPKYETILIDEVQDYKIEWLNIIKKYFLAENGEFVLFGDEKQNIYKRDLEKNKNIRTNIVGRWNELNESFRLHTKIANIATNFQKYFFLDKYELDKIKIAYYQTFNDDTNPHFEYYFLPSNNMEYIFSNIIEIIIKLKLHPNDIGILSTKTETIRDLDFLIRSERNEKTEMMCETKEESESFTEKGTDKLNIVRRNKKSNFWMNPGTIKLSTIHSFKGWEIHTLFLIIEEYPEKEGFYDKKISLDELIYTGITRCKYNLIIFNIENIQYDMFFKTIAQKW
;
A
#
# COMPACT_ATOMS: atom_id res chain seq x y z
N MET A 1 32.20 -2.25 -8.40
CA MET A 1 31.19 -3.03 -7.68
C MET A 1 29.82 -2.64 -8.21
N ALA A 2 28.98 -3.60 -8.52
CA ALA A 2 27.63 -3.36 -9.06
C ALA A 2 26.80 -2.45 -8.17
N ILE A 3 25.82 -1.76 -8.74
CA ILE A 3 24.89 -0.85 -8.05
C ILE A 3 23.65 -1.65 -7.64
N PHE A 4 23.32 -1.68 -6.35
CA PHE A 4 22.20 -2.46 -5.82
C PHE A 4 20.97 -1.59 -5.49
N PHE A 5 19.78 -2.08 -5.82
CA PHE A 5 18.48 -1.51 -5.50
C PHE A 5 17.55 -2.55 -4.85
N PRO A 6 17.23 -2.41 -3.54
CA PRO A 6 17.81 -1.47 -2.58
C PRO A 6 19.32 -1.73 -2.38
N SER A 7 20.01 -0.82 -1.68
CA SER A 7 21.42 -1.07 -1.32
C SER A 7 21.56 -2.38 -0.54
N LEU A 8 22.72 -3.05 -0.63
CA LEU A 8 22.96 -4.30 0.08
C LEU A 8 22.67 -4.18 1.58
N GLU A 9 23.06 -3.06 2.19
CA GLU A 9 22.78 -2.80 3.59
C GLU A 9 21.26 -2.81 3.89
N ASN A 10 20.47 -2.22 3.01
CA ASN A 10 19.01 -2.19 3.15
C ASN A 10 18.37 -3.55 2.84
N ILE A 11 18.93 -4.33 1.91
CA ILE A 11 18.47 -5.71 1.66
C ILE A 11 18.57 -6.55 2.94
N TYR A 12 19.67 -6.47 3.67
CA TYR A 12 19.84 -7.21 4.92
C TYR A 12 19.00 -6.68 6.11
N LYS A 13 18.47 -5.45 5.99
CA LYS A 13 17.53 -4.86 6.95
C LYS A 13 16.06 -5.19 6.66
N LEU A 14 15.77 -5.83 5.52
CA LEU A 14 14.41 -6.26 5.20
C LEU A 14 13.88 -7.24 6.25
N SER A 15 12.60 -7.15 6.56
CA SER A 15 11.94 -8.02 7.52
C SER A 15 11.91 -9.49 7.06
N VAL A 16 11.88 -9.75 5.75
CA VAL A 16 12.21 -11.05 5.16
C VAL A 16 13.61 -10.93 4.58
N LYS A 17 14.52 -11.57 5.26
CA LYS A 17 15.91 -11.63 4.80
C LYS A 17 16.00 -12.46 3.52
N PRO A 18 17.02 -12.21 2.69
CA PRO A 18 17.32 -13.10 1.59
C PRO A 18 17.43 -14.56 2.04
N THR A 19 16.98 -15.48 1.20
CA THR A 19 17.24 -16.91 1.39
C THR A 19 18.73 -17.19 1.24
N GLU A 20 19.19 -18.39 1.62
CA GLU A 20 20.59 -18.77 1.49
C GLU A 20 21.08 -18.68 0.04
N GLY A 21 20.25 -19.12 -0.91
CA GLY A 21 20.58 -19.02 -2.33
C GLY A 21 20.57 -17.59 -2.86
N GLU A 22 19.62 -16.78 -2.42
CA GLU A 22 19.58 -15.35 -2.80
C GLU A 22 20.81 -14.62 -2.24
N GLU A 23 21.16 -14.83 -0.97
CA GLU A 23 22.33 -14.22 -0.34
C GLU A 23 23.63 -14.62 -1.03
N HIS A 24 23.78 -15.91 -1.36
CA HIS A 24 24.93 -16.41 -2.10
C HIS A 24 25.04 -15.74 -3.48
N LEU A 25 23.93 -15.65 -4.21
CA LEU A 25 23.91 -14.99 -5.52
C LEU A 25 24.24 -13.48 -5.40
N LEU A 26 23.64 -12.76 -4.45
CA LEU A 26 23.91 -11.33 -4.26
C LEU A 26 25.38 -11.06 -3.95
N ASN A 27 26.02 -11.85 -3.09
CA ASN A 27 27.45 -11.75 -2.80
C ASN A 27 28.29 -12.06 -4.02
N PHE A 28 27.95 -13.11 -4.79
CA PHE A 28 28.64 -13.43 -6.03
C PHE A 28 28.57 -12.26 -7.03
N LEU A 29 27.40 -11.67 -7.24
CA LEU A 29 27.22 -10.54 -8.18
C LEU A 29 27.98 -9.30 -7.71
N LYS A 30 28.01 -9.03 -6.39
CA LYS A 30 28.78 -7.94 -5.78
C LYS A 30 30.27 -8.06 -6.10
N ASP A 31 30.83 -9.27 -5.98
CA ASP A 31 32.26 -9.50 -6.08
C ASP A 31 32.75 -9.61 -7.55
N ASN A 32 31.84 -9.95 -8.48
CA ASN A 32 32.19 -10.24 -9.88
C ASN A 32 31.69 -9.23 -10.91
N LEU A 33 30.86 -8.24 -10.52
CA LEU A 33 30.34 -7.23 -11.45
C LEU A 33 30.80 -5.82 -11.06
N ASP A 34 31.05 -5.00 -12.09
CA ASP A 34 31.42 -3.60 -11.94
C ASP A 34 30.19 -2.67 -11.83
N ASP A 35 30.42 -1.37 -11.68
CA ASP A 35 29.40 -0.32 -11.52
C ASP A 35 28.59 -0.01 -12.79
N THR A 36 28.88 -0.65 -13.90
CA THR A 36 28.03 -0.58 -15.12
C THR A 36 26.80 -1.46 -15.03
N TYR A 37 26.74 -2.37 -14.03
CA TYR A 37 25.62 -3.26 -13.78
C TYR A 37 24.78 -2.77 -12.60
N GLU A 38 23.47 -2.77 -12.80
CA GLU A 38 22.46 -2.49 -11.78
C GLU A 38 21.74 -3.78 -11.38
N ILE A 39 21.62 -4.03 -10.08
CA ILE A 39 21.02 -5.23 -9.51
C ILE A 39 19.79 -4.81 -8.72
N TYR A 40 18.65 -5.31 -9.14
CA TYR A 40 17.34 -5.06 -8.51
C TYR A 40 16.89 -6.32 -7.78
N PHE A 41 16.81 -6.23 -6.45
CA PHE A 41 16.41 -7.34 -5.60
C PHE A 41 14.93 -7.29 -5.29
N GLN A 42 14.22 -8.38 -5.61
CA GLN A 42 12.81 -8.58 -5.34
C GLN A 42 11.93 -7.38 -5.74
N SER A 43 12.19 -6.79 -6.92
CA SER A 43 11.41 -5.68 -7.45
C SER A 43 9.95 -6.05 -7.58
N PHE A 44 9.08 -5.21 -7.01
CA PHE A 44 7.64 -5.40 -7.13
C PHE A 44 7.12 -4.74 -8.43
N ILE A 45 6.65 -5.57 -9.35
CA ILE A 45 6.17 -5.14 -10.67
C ILE A 45 4.72 -5.60 -10.83
N ASN A 46 3.76 -4.80 -10.40
CA ASN A 46 2.31 -5.03 -10.58
C ASN A 46 1.85 -6.47 -10.25
N GLY A 47 2.34 -7.05 -9.16
CA GLY A 47 2.02 -8.41 -8.74
C GLY A 47 3.11 -9.43 -9.06
N ASP A 48 4.03 -9.14 -9.98
CA ASP A 48 5.23 -9.94 -10.20
C ASP A 48 6.34 -9.52 -9.20
N ARG A 49 7.13 -10.50 -8.78
CA ARG A 49 8.25 -10.26 -7.87
C ARG A 49 9.42 -11.19 -8.23
N PRO A 50 10.18 -10.87 -9.28
CA PRO A 50 11.39 -11.62 -9.60
C PRO A 50 12.42 -11.50 -8.48
N ASP A 51 13.14 -12.56 -8.17
CA ASP A 51 14.10 -12.59 -7.08
C ASP A 51 15.25 -11.60 -7.33
N VAL A 52 15.85 -11.64 -8.51
CA VAL A 52 16.90 -10.71 -8.92
C VAL A 52 16.70 -10.30 -10.38
N VAL A 53 16.81 -9.02 -10.66
CA VAL A 53 16.91 -8.49 -12.04
C VAL A 53 18.24 -7.76 -12.20
N LEU A 54 19.04 -8.22 -13.16
CA LEU A 54 20.28 -7.59 -13.55
C LEU A 54 20.03 -6.73 -14.79
N MET A 55 20.43 -5.46 -14.78
CA MET A 55 20.31 -4.56 -15.91
C MET A 55 21.67 -3.90 -16.19
N ARG A 56 21.96 -3.70 -17.47
CA ARG A 56 23.10 -2.91 -17.90
C ARG A 56 22.66 -1.91 -18.96
N ARG A 57 23.01 -0.63 -18.74
CA ARG A 57 22.72 0.45 -19.68
C ARG A 57 23.27 0.12 -21.05
N ASP A 58 22.58 0.47 -22.12
CA ASP A 58 22.90 0.18 -23.53
C ASP A 58 23.03 -1.33 -23.87
N SER A 59 22.63 -2.26 -23.00
CA SER A 59 22.84 -3.69 -23.23
C SER A 59 21.54 -4.49 -23.16
N GLY A 60 20.92 -4.59 -21.99
CA GLY A 60 19.69 -5.35 -21.80
C GLY A 60 19.40 -5.68 -20.34
N VAL A 61 18.51 -6.66 -20.15
CA VAL A 61 18.00 -7.07 -18.84
C VAL A 61 18.11 -8.59 -18.69
N MET A 62 18.44 -9.08 -17.50
CA MET A 62 18.43 -10.51 -17.15
C MET A 62 17.61 -10.71 -15.89
N ILE A 63 16.62 -11.58 -15.96
CA ILE A 63 15.84 -12.01 -14.81
C ILE A 63 16.48 -13.28 -14.26
N ILE A 64 16.77 -13.31 -12.97
CA ILE A 64 17.33 -14.49 -12.28
C ILE A 64 16.36 -14.89 -11.19
N GLU A 65 15.82 -16.08 -11.29
CA GLU A 65 14.99 -16.73 -10.28
C GLU A 65 15.84 -17.67 -9.45
N VAL A 66 15.73 -17.61 -8.14
CA VAL A 66 16.52 -18.40 -7.19
C VAL A 66 15.67 -19.51 -6.59
N LYS A 67 16.20 -20.71 -6.49
CA LYS A 67 15.54 -21.86 -5.86
C LYS A 67 16.49 -22.60 -4.93
N ASP A 68 16.14 -22.65 -3.64
CA ASP A 68 16.83 -23.42 -2.61
C ASP A 68 16.31 -24.86 -2.50
N TRP A 69 15.93 -25.45 -3.63
CA TRP A 69 15.36 -26.80 -3.65
C TRP A 69 16.40 -27.87 -3.36
N ASP A 70 16.07 -28.77 -2.46
CA ASP A 70 16.82 -30.00 -2.26
C ASP A 70 16.26 -31.12 -3.15
N PHE A 71 16.96 -31.38 -4.25
CA PHE A 71 16.58 -32.43 -5.22
C PHE A 71 16.70 -33.84 -4.66
N SER A 72 17.46 -34.05 -3.57
CA SER A 72 17.64 -35.37 -2.97
C SER A 72 16.43 -35.84 -2.16
N SER A 73 15.81 -34.91 -1.43
CA SER A 73 14.63 -35.18 -0.59
C SER A 73 13.34 -35.17 -1.39
N ASP A 74 13.30 -34.29 -2.36
CA ASP A 74 12.07 -33.92 -3.04
C ASP A 74 11.83 -34.63 -4.39
N PHE A 75 12.85 -35.16 -5.07
CA PHE A 75 12.75 -35.70 -6.44
C PHE A 75 12.64 -37.24 -6.53
N TYR A 76 12.95 -37.99 -5.48
CA TYR A 76 13.01 -39.45 -5.53
C TYR A 76 11.77 -40.18 -5.00
N SER A 77 10.83 -39.51 -4.35
CA SER A 77 9.55 -40.11 -4.00
C SER A 77 8.64 -40.15 -5.23
N GLY A 78 8.75 -41.20 -6.01
CA GLY A 78 8.02 -41.40 -7.25
C GLY A 78 6.52 -41.15 -7.11
N GLU A 79 5.98 -40.43 -8.03
CA GLU A 79 4.63 -39.95 -8.30
C GLU A 79 4.47 -38.47 -8.06
N ASN A 80 4.44 -37.71 -9.15
CA ASN A 80 3.82 -36.37 -9.34
C ASN A 80 3.65 -35.39 -8.13
N LYS A 81 4.35 -35.55 -7.02
CA LYS A 81 4.26 -34.72 -5.80
C LYS A 81 4.93 -33.35 -5.90
N TYR A 82 5.73 -33.09 -6.93
CA TYR A 82 6.53 -31.86 -7.09
C TYR A 82 5.75 -30.63 -7.47
N PHE A 83 4.55 -30.79 -7.93
CA PHE A 83 3.62 -29.73 -8.16
C PHE A 83 2.35 -30.01 -7.37
N SER A 84 2.48 -29.99 -6.05
CA SER A 84 1.32 -29.63 -5.26
C SER A 84 0.77 -28.35 -5.88
N LYS A 85 -0.54 -28.18 -5.98
CA LYS A 85 -1.21 -26.98 -6.53
C LYS A 85 -0.68 -25.64 -5.98
N SER A 86 0.27 -25.67 -5.05
CA SER A 86 0.86 -24.53 -4.33
C SER A 86 2.26 -24.08 -4.79
N LYS A 87 3.04 -24.91 -5.53
CA LYS A 87 4.39 -24.49 -5.97
C LYS A 87 4.41 -24.24 -7.48
N LYS A 88 4.63 -22.98 -7.88
CA LYS A 88 4.79 -22.58 -9.29
C LYS A 88 6.07 -23.19 -9.89
N ASN A 89 6.00 -23.65 -11.14
CA ASN A 89 7.18 -24.06 -11.89
C ASN A 89 8.10 -22.83 -12.13
N PRO A 90 9.39 -22.90 -11.81
CA PRO A 90 10.29 -21.76 -11.96
C PRO A 90 10.48 -21.32 -13.44
N LEU A 91 10.38 -22.23 -14.40
CA LEU A 91 10.38 -21.90 -15.82
C LEU A 91 9.16 -21.05 -16.21
N ASP A 92 7.96 -21.50 -15.81
CA ASP A 92 6.73 -20.74 -16.06
C ASP A 92 6.77 -19.39 -15.36
N GLN A 93 7.41 -19.33 -14.19
CA GLN A 93 7.54 -18.12 -13.40
C GLN A 93 8.42 -17.06 -14.10
N VAL A 94 9.65 -17.41 -14.53
CA VAL A 94 10.54 -16.46 -15.21
C VAL A 94 10.00 -16.06 -16.59
N PHE A 95 9.33 -16.97 -17.30
CA PHE A 95 8.67 -16.64 -18.56
C PHE A 95 7.46 -15.72 -18.35
N SER A 96 6.71 -15.93 -17.28
CA SER A 96 5.61 -15.03 -16.91
C SER A 96 6.14 -13.62 -16.67
N TYR A 97 7.19 -13.47 -15.86
CA TYR A 97 7.82 -12.15 -15.62
C TYR A 97 8.29 -11.48 -16.92
N LYS A 98 9.01 -12.23 -17.77
CA LYS A 98 9.45 -11.71 -19.07
C LYS A 98 8.27 -11.28 -19.94
N ASN A 99 7.25 -12.10 -20.06
CA ASN A 99 6.06 -11.78 -20.85
C ASN A 99 5.29 -10.59 -20.29
N ASN A 100 5.17 -10.48 -18.96
CA ASN A 100 4.49 -9.37 -18.33
C ASN A 100 5.25 -8.06 -18.50
N LEU A 101 6.60 -8.07 -18.44
CA LEU A 101 7.40 -6.90 -18.78
C LEU A 101 7.13 -6.44 -20.21
N PHE A 102 7.07 -7.37 -21.18
CA PHE A 102 6.79 -7.04 -22.57
C PHE A 102 5.37 -6.59 -22.84
N ASN A 103 4.39 -7.26 -22.25
CA ASN A 103 2.99 -7.07 -22.65
C ASN A 103 2.24 -6.07 -21.77
N LEU A 104 2.69 -5.86 -20.51
CA LEU A 104 1.93 -5.11 -19.51
C LEU A 104 2.71 -3.93 -18.91
N HIS A 105 4.02 -4.08 -18.65
CA HIS A 105 4.72 -3.12 -17.80
C HIS A 105 5.48 -2.07 -18.60
N ILE A 106 6.27 -2.46 -19.61
CA ILE A 106 7.08 -1.54 -20.40
C ILE A 106 6.34 -1.19 -21.69
N LYS A 107 5.80 0.01 -21.77
CA LYS A 107 4.85 0.45 -22.79
C LYS A 107 5.21 0.16 -24.23
N THR A 108 6.44 0.43 -24.62
CA THR A 108 6.86 0.36 -26.03
C THR A 108 7.26 -1.04 -26.45
N LEU A 109 7.53 -1.95 -25.50
CA LEU A 109 8.06 -3.28 -25.80
C LEU A 109 7.13 -4.15 -26.63
N LEU A 110 5.83 -4.14 -26.33
CA LEU A 110 4.86 -4.92 -27.10
C LEU A 110 4.86 -4.49 -28.57
N TYR A 111 4.78 -3.19 -28.82
CA TYR A 111 4.81 -2.65 -30.18
C TYR A 111 6.13 -2.97 -30.90
N MET A 112 7.26 -2.77 -30.22
CA MET A 112 8.59 -3.12 -30.76
C MET A 112 8.68 -4.61 -31.09
N LYS A 113 8.17 -5.51 -30.24
CA LYS A 113 8.15 -6.96 -30.44
C LYS A 113 7.30 -7.37 -31.63
N LEU A 114 6.15 -6.72 -31.85
CA LEU A 114 5.28 -6.99 -33.00
C LEU A 114 5.96 -6.62 -34.31
N ASN A 115 6.75 -5.54 -34.31
CA ASN A 115 7.50 -5.10 -35.50
C ASN A 115 8.82 -5.87 -35.69
N ASN A 116 9.45 -6.30 -34.61
CA ASN A 116 10.70 -7.06 -34.66
C ASN A 116 10.77 -8.09 -33.53
N PRO A 117 10.47 -9.37 -33.79
CA PRO A 117 10.47 -10.43 -32.78
C PRO A 117 11.82 -10.64 -32.08
N THR A 118 12.95 -10.24 -32.68
CA THR A 118 14.29 -10.38 -32.08
C THR A 118 14.45 -9.54 -30.82
N ILE A 119 13.66 -8.49 -30.66
CA ILE A 119 13.64 -7.63 -29.47
C ILE A 119 13.28 -8.43 -28.21
N PHE A 120 12.55 -9.53 -28.34
CA PHE A 120 12.26 -10.42 -27.21
C PHE A 120 13.53 -10.91 -26.48
N ASN A 121 14.68 -10.90 -27.14
CA ASN A 121 15.96 -11.33 -26.57
C ASN A 121 16.66 -10.26 -25.71
N ILE A 122 16.18 -9.02 -25.67
CA ILE A 122 16.74 -7.99 -24.76
C ILE A 122 16.52 -8.32 -23.28
N ILE A 123 15.54 -9.18 -22.98
CA ILE A 123 15.33 -9.76 -21.65
C ILE A 123 15.75 -11.24 -21.71
N SER A 124 16.78 -11.59 -20.99
CA SER A 124 17.22 -12.97 -20.79
C SER A 124 16.70 -13.52 -19.46
N CYS A 125 16.62 -14.86 -19.35
CA CYS A 125 16.14 -15.56 -18.15
C CYS A 125 17.17 -16.58 -17.68
N VAL A 126 17.37 -16.60 -16.35
CA VAL A 126 18.26 -17.56 -15.67
C VAL A 126 17.51 -18.13 -14.47
N ILE A 127 17.72 -19.40 -14.16
CA ILE A 127 17.27 -20.01 -12.90
C ILE A 127 18.51 -20.50 -12.17
N TYR A 128 18.69 -20.04 -10.95
CA TYR A 128 19.75 -20.46 -10.05
C TYR A 128 19.22 -21.42 -9.00
N PHE A 129 19.71 -22.66 -9.06
CA PHE A 129 19.39 -23.70 -8.09
C PHE A 129 20.53 -23.84 -7.07
N HIS A 130 20.36 -23.29 -5.87
CA HIS A 130 21.41 -23.22 -4.88
C HIS A 130 21.87 -24.59 -4.38
N ASN A 131 20.93 -25.48 -4.04
CA ASN A 131 21.21 -26.79 -3.45
C ASN A 131 21.26 -27.95 -4.46
N ALA A 132 21.11 -27.66 -5.77
CA ALA A 132 21.14 -28.67 -6.82
C ALA A 132 22.56 -29.02 -7.28
N LYS A 133 22.81 -30.29 -7.52
CA LYS A 133 24.01 -30.76 -8.22
C LYS A 133 23.81 -30.70 -9.74
N LYS A 134 24.90 -30.68 -10.51
CA LYS A 134 24.85 -30.65 -11.97
C LYS A 134 23.98 -31.77 -12.56
N ARG A 135 24.02 -32.94 -11.97
CA ARG A 135 23.20 -34.11 -12.39
C ARG A 135 21.71 -33.83 -12.21
N ASP A 136 21.34 -33.13 -11.15
CA ASP A 136 19.93 -32.85 -10.83
C ASP A 136 19.33 -31.89 -11.86
N ILE A 137 20.10 -30.87 -12.30
CA ILE A 137 19.70 -29.98 -13.37
C ILE A 137 19.49 -30.74 -14.68
N GLN A 138 20.42 -31.66 -15.06
CA GLN A 138 20.26 -32.50 -16.25
C GLN A 138 18.99 -33.32 -16.20
N ILE A 139 18.66 -33.90 -15.03
CA ILE A 139 17.42 -34.66 -14.84
C ILE A 139 16.19 -33.72 -14.95
N PHE A 140 16.28 -32.49 -14.40
CA PHE A 140 15.22 -31.49 -14.51
C PHE A 140 14.95 -31.11 -15.97
N GLU A 141 16.00 -30.95 -16.79
CA GLU A 141 15.88 -30.64 -18.21
C GLU A 141 15.26 -31.82 -19.01
N THR A 142 15.69 -33.04 -18.75
CA THR A 142 15.26 -34.23 -19.53
C THR A 142 13.85 -34.72 -19.21
N LYS A 143 13.44 -34.64 -17.94
CA LYS A 143 12.14 -35.17 -17.50
C LYS A 143 10.94 -34.31 -17.92
N ARG A 144 11.11 -33.09 -18.43
CA ARG A 144 10.00 -32.16 -18.55
C ARG A 144 9.61 -31.71 -19.93
N ASN A 145 10.20 -32.18 -21.01
CA ASN A 145 9.83 -31.72 -22.37
C ASN A 145 9.66 -30.20 -22.53
N TYR A 146 10.23 -29.38 -21.60
CA TYR A 146 10.17 -27.96 -21.67
C TYR A 146 11.21 -27.42 -22.63
N ASN A 147 10.83 -26.44 -23.45
CA ASN A 147 11.75 -25.73 -24.31
C ASN A 147 12.64 -24.79 -23.46
N THR A 148 13.67 -25.35 -22.82
CA THR A 148 14.65 -24.64 -22.00
C THR A 148 15.60 -23.77 -22.81
N LYS A 149 15.57 -23.83 -24.14
CA LYS A 149 16.50 -23.13 -25.04
C LYS A 149 16.68 -21.64 -24.76
N ASN A 150 15.70 -21.02 -24.13
CA ASN A 150 15.72 -19.57 -23.82
C ASN A 150 16.01 -19.25 -22.34
N VAL A 151 16.21 -20.26 -21.49
CA VAL A 151 16.51 -20.09 -20.05
C VAL A 151 17.82 -20.77 -19.74
N GLU A 152 18.72 -20.09 -19.06
CA GLU A 152 19.94 -20.69 -18.54
C GLU A 152 19.69 -21.29 -17.16
N LEU A 153 20.12 -22.53 -16.94
CA LEU A 153 20.00 -23.19 -15.65
C LEU A 153 21.40 -23.30 -15.03
N ILE A 154 21.57 -22.74 -13.86
CA ILE A 154 22.85 -22.76 -13.15
C ILE A 154 22.68 -23.33 -11.76
N ASN A 155 23.73 -23.97 -11.22
CA ASN A 155 23.80 -24.42 -9.85
C ASN A 155 24.96 -23.75 -9.11
N ARG A 156 25.06 -24.00 -7.80
CA ARG A 156 26.11 -23.40 -6.97
C ARG A 156 27.52 -23.67 -7.50
N ASP A 157 27.80 -24.90 -7.88
CA ASP A 157 29.13 -25.30 -8.36
C ASP A 157 29.49 -24.71 -9.71
N SER A 158 28.50 -24.39 -10.56
CA SER A 158 28.70 -23.76 -11.87
C SER A 158 28.68 -22.23 -11.80
N LEU A 159 28.32 -21.64 -10.68
CA LEU A 159 28.31 -20.18 -10.50
C LEU A 159 29.75 -19.68 -10.24
N THR A 160 30.58 -19.70 -11.29
CA THR A 160 31.94 -19.20 -11.28
C THR A 160 32.04 -17.92 -12.11
N SER A 161 33.05 -17.09 -11.82
CA SER A 161 33.28 -15.83 -12.54
C SER A 161 33.41 -16.05 -14.04
N GLU A 162 34.17 -17.07 -14.45
CA GLU A 162 34.37 -17.42 -15.85
C GLU A 162 33.07 -17.88 -16.54
N TYR A 163 32.31 -18.78 -15.92
CA TYR A 163 31.08 -19.27 -16.51
C TYR A 163 29.99 -18.19 -16.55
N PHE A 164 29.88 -17.37 -15.50
CA PHE A 164 28.91 -16.27 -15.49
C PHE A 164 29.26 -15.18 -16.53
N SER A 165 30.54 -14.86 -16.70
CA SER A 165 31.00 -13.97 -17.76
C SER A 165 30.67 -14.48 -19.17
N LYS A 166 30.74 -15.82 -19.37
CA LYS A 166 30.29 -16.44 -20.61
C LYS A 166 28.78 -16.29 -20.79
N ILE A 167 27.97 -16.51 -19.74
CA ILE A 167 26.52 -16.30 -19.80
C ILE A 167 26.19 -14.85 -20.18
N LEU A 168 26.86 -13.86 -19.55
CA LEU A 168 26.67 -12.45 -19.89
C LEU A 168 26.99 -12.16 -21.36
N SER A 169 28.03 -12.81 -21.91
CA SER A 169 28.40 -12.70 -23.31
C SER A 169 27.37 -13.34 -24.25
N ASP A 170 26.95 -14.56 -23.95
CA ASP A 170 25.98 -15.32 -24.75
C ASP A 170 24.60 -14.65 -24.76
N LYS A 171 24.22 -14.02 -23.65
CA LYS A 171 22.95 -13.26 -23.50
C LYS A 171 23.08 -11.77 -23.83
N TRP A 172 24.22 -11.32 -24.37
CA TRP A 172 24.47 -9.96 -24.86
C TRP A 172 24.42 -8.85 -23.77
N LEU A 173 24.61 -9.17 -22.51
CA LEU A 173 24.66 -8.18 -21.44
C LEU A 173 26.00 -7.49 -21.25
N ASN A 174 27.05 -7.98 -21.88
CA ASN A 174 28.39 -7.38 -21.78
C ASN A 174 28.77 -6.48 -22.97
N ARG A 175 27.84 -6.22 -23.91
CA ARG A 175 28.05 -5.39 -25.10
C ARG A 175 26.83 -4.54 -25.42
N LYS A 176 27.05 -3.48 -26.19
CA LYS A 176 25.97 -2.56 -26.58
C LYS A 176 24.95 -3.23 -27.50
N SER A 177 23.68 -3.01 -27.22
CA SER A 177 22.53 -3.43 -28.02
C SER A 177 21.95 -2.22 -28.76
N LYS A 178 21.74 -2.31 -30.05
CA LYS A 178 21.04 -1.27 -30.83
C LYS A 178 19.56 -1.13 -30.49
N TYR A 179 19.01 -2.07 -29.70
CA TYR A 179 17.58 -2.10 -29.34
C TYR A 179 17.31 -1.67 -27.91
N PHE A 180 18.35 -1.57 -27.05
CA PHE A 180 18.22 -1.17 -25.66
C PHE A 180 18.82 0.22 -25.48
N ASP A 181 18.07 1.22 -25.95
CA ASP A 181 18.45 2.63 -25.89
C ASP A 181 18.15 3.26 -24.52
N GLU A 182 18.51 4.52 -24.36
CA GLU A 182 18.32 5.29 -23.14
C GLU A 182 16.84 5.37 -22.71
N THR A 183 15.95 5.55 -23.68
CA THR A 183 14.51 5.64 -23.41
C THR A 183 13.98 4.34 -22.80
N LEU A 184 14.45 3.22 -23.34
CA LEU A 184 14.05 1.91 -22.85
C LEU A 184 14.71 1.61 -21.50
N TYR A 185 15.99 1.96 -21.33
CA TYR A 185 16.68 1.84 -20.05
C TYR A 185 15.95 2.59 -18.92
N GLU A 186 15.61 3.87 -19.12
CA GLU A 186 14.86 4.66 -18.13
C GLU A 186 13.45 4.08 -17.88
N SER A 187 12.81 3.52 -18.91
CA SER A 187 11.53 2.84 -18.75
C SER A 187 11.64 1.60 -17.86
N PHE A 188 12.68 0.79 -18.04
CA PHE A 188 12.93 -0.37 -17.16
C PHE A 188 13.26 0.07 -15.74
N LYS A 189 14.16 1.03 -15.59
CA LYS A 189 14.59 1.54 -14.28
C LYS A 189 13.42 2.01 -13.45
N ARG A 190 12.47 2.70 -14.08
CA ARG A 190 11.25 3.17 -13.45
C ARG A 190 10.43 2.05 -12.79
N TYR A 191 10.35 0.88 -13.41
CA TYR A 191 9.58 -0.26 -12.88
C TYR A 191 10.41 -1.17 -11.97
N LEU A 192 11.71 -1.25 -12.18
CA LEU A 192 12.59 -2.14 -11.42
C LEU A 192 13.04 -1.52 -10.10
N GLN A 193 13.23 -0.20 -10.08
CA GLN A 193 13.64 0.50 -8.85
C GLN A 193 12.51 0.36 -7.80
N PRO A 194 12.82 -0.20 -6.62
CA PRO A 194 11.80 -0.40 -5.59
C PRO A 194 11.24 0.95 -5.14
N PRO A 195 9.92 1.09 -5.00
CA PRO A 195 9.31 2.28 -4.43
C PRO A 195 9.79 2.50 -3.00
N LEU A 196 9.97 3.76 -2.60
CA LEU A 196 10.45 4.11 -1.25
C LEU A 196 9.56 3.52 -0.15
N HIS A 197 8.23 3.59 -0.32
CA HIS A 197 7.30 3.02 0.65
C HIS A 197 7.42 1.48 0.79
N THR A 198 7.85 0.77 -0.26
CA THR A 198 8.06 -0.70 -0.20
C THR A 198 9.30 -1.03 0.65
N ILE A 199 10.36 -0.23 0.55
CA ILE A 199 11.56 -0.38 1.37
C ILE A 199 11.20 -0.18 2.85
N GLU A 200 10.43 0.87 3.16
CA GLU A 200 9.97 1.13 4.53
C GLU A 200 9.08 0.02 5.08
N GLN A 201 8.18 -0.54 4.25
CA GLN A 201 7.31 -1.66 4.64
C GLN A 201 8.09 -2.94 4.93
N GLY A 202 9.23 -3.13 4.27
CA GLY A 202 10.13 -4.26 4.49
C GLY A 202 10.96 -4.18 5.76
N SER A 203 11.12 -3.01 6.38
CA SER A 203 12.00 -2.82 7.53
C SER A 203 11.41 -3.37 8.83
N ILE A 204 12.28 -3.82 9.75
CA ILE A 204 11.88 -4.24 11.10
C ILE A 204 11.54 -2.96 11.88
N ILE A 205 10.29 -2.84 12.29
CA ILE A 205 9.85 -1.73 13.15
C ILE A 205 10.03 -2.14 14.61
N ASP A 206 10.97 -1.51 15.29
CA ASP A 206 11.09 -1.62 16.74
C ASP A 206 9.93 -0.87 17.40
N LEU A 207 9.07 -1.65 18.05
CA LEU A 207 7.95 -1.07 18.77
C LEU A 207 8.42 -0.40 20.07
N LEU A 208 7.89 0.78 20.34
CA LEU A 208 8.06 1.42 21.65
C LEU A 208 7.45 0.58 22.79
N PRO A 209 7.89 0.79 24.04
CA PRO A 209 7.36 0.06 25.19
C PRO A 209 5.82 0.12 25.29
N LYS A 210 5.21 1.29 25.04
CA LYS A 210 3.75 1.45 25.04
C LYS A 210 3.08 0.67 23.91
N GLN A 211 3.67 0.64 22.73
CA GLN A 211 3.14 -0.15 21.62
C GLN A 211 3.28 -1.65 21.89
N LYS A 212 4.42 -2.10 22.48
CA LYS A 212 4.62 -3.50 22.92
C LYS A 212 3.56 -3.93 23.95
N GLU A 213 3.13 -3.03 24.82
CA GLU A 213 2.03 -3.28 25.74
C GLU A 213 0.69 -3.43 24.98
N LEU A 214 0.40 -2.52 24.05
CA LEU A 214 -0.89 -2.43 23.37
C LEU A 214 -1.12 -3.50 22.30
N ILE A 215 -0.10 -4.13 21.75
CA ILE A 215 -0.24 -5.30 20.85
C ILE A 215 -0.65 -6.57 21.59
N ASN A 216 -0.54 -6.62 22.93
CA ASN A 216 -0.93 -7.78 23.71
C ASN A 216 -2.46 -7.92 23.73
N SER A 217 -2.95 -9.07 23.29
CA SER A 217 -4.37 -9.41 23.33
C SER A 217 -4.76 -9.90 24.74
N ARG A 218 -5.83 -9.32 25.26
CA ARG A 218 -6.42 -9.65 26.58
C ARG A 218 -7.95 -9.52 26.50
N PRO A 219 -8.72 -10.30 27.27
CA PRO A 219 -10.18 -10.19 27.31
C PRO A 219 -10.61 -8.91 28.07
N THR A 220 -10.32 -7.76 27.51
CA THR A 220 -10.57 -6.43 28.10
C THR A 220 -11.18 -5.47 27.08
N GLN A 221 -11.81 -4.43 27.58
CA GLN A 221 -12.31 -3.33 26.77
C GLN A 221 -11.32 -2.18 26.84
N GLN A 222 -10.81 -1.73 25.69
CA GLN A 222 -9.81 -0.68 25.62
C GLN A 222 -10.11 0.31 24.49
N LYS A 223 -9.69 1.54 24.69
CA LYS A 223 -9.72 2.58 23.66
C LYS A 223 -8.33 3.19 23.53
N ILE A 224 -7.87 3.27 22.29
CA ILE A 224 -6.52 3.69 21.92
C ILE A 224 -6.66 4.87 20.97
N LYS A 225 -6.15 6.03 21.35
CA LYS A 225 -6.03 7.18 20.47
C LYS A 225 -4.56 7.50 20.19
N GLY A 226 -4.31 8.11 19.06
CA GLY A 226 -2.93 8.48 18.77
C GLY A 226 -2.83 9.46 17.63
N VAL A 227 -1.74 10.23 17.66
CA VAL A 227 -1.41 11.18 16.61
C VAL A 227 -1.29 10.50 15.25
N ALA A 228 -1.36 11.27 14.19
CA ALA A 228 -1.10 10.75 12.84
C ALA A 228 0.29 10.10 12.78
N GLY A 229 0.38 8.93 12.13
CA GLY A 229 1.62 8.17 12.04
C GLY A 229 2.05 7.41 13.31
N SER A 230 1.25 7.39 14.38
CA SER A 230 1.61 6.73 15.66
C SER A 230 1.57 5.19 15.62
N GLY A 231 1.22 4.60 14.49
CA GLY A 231 1.19 3.13 14.32
C GLY A 231 -0.10 2.46 14.82
N LYS A 232 -1.22 3.18 14.96
CA LYS A 232 -2.52 2.60 15.35
C LYS A 232 -2.86 1.33 14.58
N THR A 233 -2.82 1.37 13.26
CA THR A 233 -3.16 0.22 12.40
C THR A 233 -2.12 -0.91 12.49
N LEU A 234 -0.84 -0.59 12.75
CA LEU A 234 0.19 -1.59 13.04
C LEU A 234 -0.11 -2.34 14.35
N ILE A 235 -0.48 -1.59 15.40
CA ILE A 235 -0.89 -2.19 16.67
C ILE A 235 -2.13 -3.05 16.48
N LEU A 236 -3.13 -2.56 15.75
CA LEU A 236 -4.34 -3.31 15.42
C LEU A 236 -4.01 -4.64 14.73
N ALA A 237 -3.16 -4.61 13.69
CA ALA A 237 -2.78 -5.80 12.93
C ALA A 237 -2.05 -6.84 13.80
N ARG A 238 -1.03 -6.41 14.56
CA ARG A 238 -0.30 -7.31 15.48
C ARG A 238 -1.20 -7.84 16.59
N ARG A 239 -2.07 -7.01 17.14
CA ARG A 239 -3.05 -7.41 18.16
C ARG A 239 -4.05 -8.42 17.62
N ALA A 240 -4.51 -8.26 16.37
CA ALA A 240 -5.40 -9.22 15.72
C ALA A 240 -4.75 -10.61 15.63
N VAL A 241 -3.49 -10.69 15.19
CA VAL A 241 -2.73 -11.94 15.15
C VAL A 241 -2.56 -12.53 16.55
N ASN A 242 -2.20 -11.72 17.54
CA ASN A 242 -2.06 -12.17 18.93
C ASN A 242 -3.39 -12.63 19.53
N ALA A 243 -4.52 -11.97 19.19
CA ALA A 243 -5.84 -12.38 19.61
C ALA A 243 -6.22 -13.74 19.03
N HIS A 244 -6.00 -13.96 17.75
CA HIS A 244 -6.21 -15.27 17.14
C HIS A 244 -5.32 -16.35 17.78
N LYS A 245 -4.05 -16.06 18.07
CA LYS A 245 -3.15 -17.00 18.76
C LYS A 245 -3.66 -17.37 20.15
N ARG A 246 -4.21 -16.39 20.88
CA ARG A 246 -4.76 -16.57 22.23
C ARG A 246 -6.05 -17.40 22.23
N THR A 247 -6.99 -17.06 21.34
CA THR A 247 -8.36 -17.63 21.37
C THR A 247 -8.53 -18.82 20.45
N LYS A 248 -7.70 -18.97 19.42
CA LYS A 248 -7.85 -19.88 18.28
C LYS A 248 -9.15 -19.65 17.48
N ASN A 249 -9.87 -18.58 17.79
CA ASN A 249 -11.13 -18.21 17.17
C ASN A 249 -10.97 -17.10 16.13
N LYS A 250 -12.04 -16.86 15.39
CA LYS A 250 -12.09 -15.80 14.39
C LYS A 250 -12.08 -14.42 15.05
N VAL A 251 -11.26 -13.50 14.53
CA VAL A 251 -11.17 -12.10 14.96
C VAL A 251 -11.98 -11.23 14.01
N LEU A 252 -12.93 -10.44 14.53
CA LEU A 252 -13.66 -9.43 13.76
C LEU A 252 -12.90 -8.12 13.77
N ILE A 253 -12.64 -7.57 12.59
CA ILE A 253 -12.00 -6.27 12.40
C ILE A 253 -12.94 -5.40 11.58
N LEU A 254 -13.44 -4.34 12.20
CA LEU A 254 -14.38 -3.41 11.58
C LEU A 254 -13.71 -2.11 11.20
N THR A 255 -13.97 -1.66 9.97
CA THR A 255 -13.54 -0.36 9.45
C THR A 255 -14.75 0.49 9.10
N PHE A 256 -14.57 1.79 9.01
CA PHE A 256 -15.58 2.66 8.44
C PHE A 256 -15.44 2.74 6.91
N ASN A 257 -14.22 3.00 6.43
CA ASN A 257 -13.94 3.14 5.00
C ASN A 257 -13.75 1.76 4.35
N VAL A 258 -14.42 1.55 3.21
CA VAL A 258 -14.38 0.28 2.44
C VAL A 258 -12.97 -0.09 1.99
N SER A 259 -12.17 0.89 1.56
CA SER A 259 -10.80 0.66 1.06
C SER A 259 -9.82 0.22 2.17
N LEU A 260 -10.07 0.57 3.43
CA LEU A 260 -9.18 0.20 4.54
C LEU A 260 -9.10 -1.30 4.81
N LYS A 261 -10.08 -2.09 4.35
CA LYS A 261 -10.00 -3.55 4.42
C LYS A 261 -8.68 -4.06 3.82
N ASN A 262 -8.31 -3.58 2.63
CA ASN A 262 -7.10 -3.99 1.94
C ASN A 262 -5.83 -3.50 2.65
N TYR A 263 -5.88 -2.29 3.22
CA TYR A 263 -4.77 -1.76 4.02
C TYR A 263 -4.51 -2.60 5.27
N ILE A 264 -5.56 -2.93 6.03
CA ILE A 264 -5.45 -3.78 7.22
C ILE A 264 -4.98 -5.18 6.83
N HIS A 265 -5.50 -5.74 5.72
CA HIS A 265 -5.03 -7.02 5.19
C HIS A 265 -3.50 -6.99 4.94
N ASN A 266 -2.99 -5.95 4.28
CA ASN A 266 -1.55 -5.79 4.09
C ASN A 266 -0.79 -5.69 5.41
N LYS A 267 -1.30 -4.93 6.39
CA LYS A 267 -0.66 -4.78 7.70
C LYS A 267 -0.64 -6.08 8.51
N ILE A 268 -1.67 -6.92 8.41
CA ILE A 268 -1.67 -8.26 9.02
C ILE A 268 -0.65 -9.17 8.31
N ASN A 269 -0.57 -9.11 6.98
CA ASN A 269 0.41 -9.86 6.21
C ASN A 269 1.86 -9.47 6.56
N GLU A 270 2.11 -8.20 6.89
CA GLU A 270 3.42 -7.71 7.33
C GLU A 270 3.85 -8.26 8.72
N VAL A 271 2.92 -8.76 9.52
CA VAL A 271 3.25 -9.39 10.83
C VAL A 271 4.03 -10.69 10.62
N ARG A 272 3.82 -11.39 9.50
CA ARG A 272 4.57 -12.59 9.05
C ARG A 272 4.60 -13.71 10.06
N ASP A 273 3.44 -13.95 10.65
CA ASP A 273 3.20 -15.08 11.53
C ASP A 273 2.42 -16.18 10.80
N GLU A 274 2.49 -17.42 11.28
CA GLU A 274 1.68 -18.52 10.75
C GLU A 274 0.23 -18.41 11.21
N PHE A 275 -0.68 -18.15 10.29
CA PHE A 275 -2.12 -18.10 10.51
C PHE A 275 -2.90 -18.40 9.22
N TYR A 276 -4.15 -18.81 9.39
CA TYR A 276 -5.09 -18.95 8.26
C TYR A 276 -5.91 -17.68 8.09
N TRP A 277 -6.02 -17.19 6.86
CA TRP A 277 -6.75 -15.95 6.54
C TRP A 277 -8.24 -16.01 6.91
N ASP A 278 -8.85 -17.20 6.88
CA ASP A 278 -10.25 -17.41 7.30
C ASP A 278 -10.50 -17.04 8.76
N ASN A 279 -9.44 -16.89 9.56
CA ASN A 279 -9.51 -16.49 10.96
C ASN A 279 -9.66 -14.97 11.16
N PHE A 280 -9.57 -14.17 10.08
CA PHE A 280 -9.72 -12.72 10.14
C PHE A 280 -10.93 -12.30 9.30
N HIS A 281 -11.96 -11.79 9.97
CA HIS A 281 -13.13 -11.19 9.32
C HIS A 281 -12.96 -9.68 9.24
N ILE A 282 -12.34 -9.21 8.15
CA ILE A 282 -12.07 -7.78 7.92
C ILE A 282 -13.16 -7.23 7.00
N ILE A 283 -13.97 -6.31 7.53
CA ILE A 283 -15.15 -5.80 6.81
C ILE A 283 -15.49 -4.38 7.28
N ASN A 284 -16.12 -3.55 6.43
CA ASN A 284 -16.66 -2.28 6.90
C ASN A 284 -18.00 -2.48 7.62
N PHE A 285 -18.30 -1.57 8.57
CA PHE A 285 -19.50 -1.68 9.41
C PHE A 285 -20.79 -1.84 8.61
N HIS A 286 -21.01 -1.04 7.57
CA HIS A 286 -22.28 -1.08 6.82
C HIS A 286 -22.46 -2.40 6.06
N GLN A 287 -21.39 -2.96 5.52
CA GLN A 287 -21.44 -4.29 4.89
C GLN A 287 -21.64 -5.38 5.92
N PHE A 288 -20.98 -5.28 7.09
CA PHE A 288 -21.17 -6.21 8.19
C PHE A 288 -22.61 -6.24 8.66
N PHE A 289 -23.19 -5.07 8.98
CA PHE A 289 -24.57 -4.96 9.42
C PHE A 289 -25.55 -5.57 8.41
N LYS A 290 -25.38 -5.24 7.10
CA LYS A 290 -26.22 -5.76 6.04
C LYS A 290 -26.07 -7.28 5.88
N ALA A 291 -24.85 -7.80 5.96
CA ALA A 291 -24.60 -9.24 5.86
C ALA A 291 -25.27 -9.98 7.03
N GLU A 292 -25.11 -9.48 8.25
CA GLU A 292 -25.75 -10.08 9.43
C GLU A 292 -27.28 -9.96 9.39
N ALA A 293 -27.83 -8.82 8.95
CA ALA A 293 -29.27 -8.71 8.74
C ALA A 293 -29.79 -9.77 7.75
N ASN A 294 -29.10 -9.98 6.63
CA ASN A 294 -29.47 -11.01 5.66
C ASN A 294 -29.35 -12.43 6.22
N ASN A 295 -28.30 -12.72 7.00
CA ASN A 295 -28.09 -14.04 7.63
C ASN A 295 -29.27 -14.46 8.52
N TYR A 296 -29.96 -13.48 9.13
CA TYR A 296 -31.13 -13.70 9.99
C TYR A 296 -32.45 -13.31 9.34
N SER A 297 -32.47 -13.09 8.02
CA SER A 297 -33.66 -12.70 7.25
C SER A 297 -34.35 -11.42 7.75
N LEU A 298 -33.59 -10.52 8.36
CA LEU A 298 -34.07 -9.21 8.80
C LEU A 298 -34.08 -8.23 7.62
N LYS A 299 -35.20 -7.54 7.41
CA LYS A 299 -35.34 -6.57 6.32
C LYS A 299 -34.88 -5.19 6.79
N ILE A 300 -33.88 -4.63 6.12
CA ILE A 300 -33.50 -3.23 6.25
C ILE A 300 -34.48 -2.41 5.41
N ARG A 301 -35.31 -1.59 6.06
CA ARG A 301 -36.33 -0.74 5.43
C ARG A 301 -35.80 0.66 5.17
N ASN A 302 -35.15 1.24 6.19
CA ASN A 302 -34.54 2.56 6.15
C ASN A 302 -33.12 2.49 6.73
N ILE A 303 -32.13 2.73 5.89
CA ILE A 303 -30.70 2.67 6.31
C ILE A 303 -30.42 3.63 7.46
N ASN A 304 -30.99 4.83 7.45
CA ASN A 304 -30.71 5.85 8.47
C ASN A 304 -31.31 5.50 9.83
N GLU A 305 -32.45 4.80 9.87
CA GLU A 305 -33.16 4.41 11.08
C GLU A 305 -32.72 3.03 11.58
N ASP A 306 -32.66 2.04 10.70
CA ASP A 306 -32.37 0.65 11.08
C ASP A 306 -30.95 0.47 11.60
N TYR A 307 -29.97 1.20 11.01
CA TYR A 307 -28.57 1.12 11.45
C TYR A 307 -28.31 1.76 12.82
N ILE A 308 -29.18 2.62 13.32
CA ILE A 308 -29.10 3.20 14.66
C ILE A 308 -30.08 2.57 15.66
N ASN A 309 -30.91 1.63 15.21
CA ASN A 309 -31.84 0.93 16.07
C ASN A 309 -31.12 -0.14 16.91
N GLU A 310 -30.83 0.17 18.14
CA GLU A 310 -30.15 -0.73 19.09
C GLU A 310 -30.92 -2.02 19.41
N SER A 311 -32.17 -2.15 18.99
CA SER A 311 -32.99 -3.36 19.12
C SER A 311 -33.15 -4.15 17.82
N PHE A 312 -32.47 -3.74 16.74
CA PHE A 312 -32.64 -4.33 15.39
C PHE A 312 -32.40 -5.86 15.35
N PHE A 313 -31.48 -6.38 16.15
CA PHE A 313 -31.15 -7.81 16.24
C PHE A 313 -31.75 -8.53 17.46
N GLU A 314 -32.67 -7.90 18.19
CA GLU A 314 -33.16 -8.44 19.48
C GLU A 314 -33.80 -9.82 19.33
N ASP A 315 -34.64 -10.00 18.29
CA ASP A 315 -35.37 -11.24 18.06
C ASP A 315 -34.49 -12.44 17.71
N CYS A 316 -33.28 -12.19 17.20
CA CYS A 316 -32.36 -13.23 16.79
C CYS A 316 -31.07 -13.29 17.64
N LYS A 317 -30.95 -12.50 18.70
CA LYS A 317 -29.72 -12.35 19.49
C LYS A 317 -29.12 -13.67 20.00
N HIS A 318 -29.95 -14.64 20.30
CA HIS A 318 -29.58 -15.96 20.81
C HIS A 318 -29.01 -16.87 19.70
N LYS A 319 -29.24 -16.54 18.42
CA LYS A 319 -28.73 -17.29 17.26
C LYS A 319 -27.43 -16.70 16.73
N ILE A 320 -27.08 -15.49 17.14
CA ILE A 320 -25.91 -14.78 16.62
C ILE A 320 -24.63 -15.32 17.26
N PRO A 321 -23.68 -15.87 16.48
CA PRO A 321 -22.39 -16.30 17.01
C PRO A 321 -21.59 -15.09 17.49
N LYS A 322 -20.94 -15.24 18.64
CA LYS A 322 -20.19 -14.18 19.28
C LYS A 322 -18.71 -14.26 18.90
N TYR A 323 -18.11 -13.10 18.72
CA TYR A 323 -16.66 -12.97 18.55
C TYR A 323 -16.00 -12.75 19.92
N GLU A 324 -14.94 -13.51 20.20
CA GLU A 324 -14.13 -13.30 21.39
C GLU A 324 -13.23 -12.08 21.29
N THR A 325 -12.99 -11.59 20.06
CA THR A 325 -12.21 -10.38 19.81
C THR A 325 -12.84 -9.56 18.69
N ILE A 326 -13.12 -8.29 18.99
CA ILE A 326 -13.57 -7.28 18.03
C ILE A 326 -12.65 -6.07 18.12
N LEU A 327 -12.05 -5.70 16.99
CA LEU A 327 -11.20 -4.53 16.83
C LEU A 327 -11.88 -3.54 15.88
N ILE A 328 -11.98 -2.27 16.25
CA ILE A 328 -12.62 -1.22 15.42
C ILE A 328 -11.60 -0.14 15.10
N ASP A 329 -11.33 0.08 13.82
CA ASP A 329 -10.47 1.16 13.35
C ASP A 329 -11.29 2.42 13.00
N GLU A 330 -10.66 3.60 13.10
CA GLU A 330 -11.25 4.91 12.80
C GLU A 330 -12.57 5.16 13.54
N VAL A 331 -12.60 4.87 14.86
CA VAL A 331 -13.83 4.92 15.65
C VAL A 331 -14.47 6.31 15.71
N GLN A 332 -13.75 7.39 15.45
CA GLN A 332 -14.29 8.75 15.36
C GLN A 332 -15.33 8.92 14.25
N ASP A 333 -15.39 7.99 13.29
CA ASP A 333 -16.40 8.01 12.21
C ASP A 333 -17.68 7.25 12.58
N TYR A 334 -17.68 6.52 13.72
CA TYR A 334 -18.82 5.72 14.16
C TYR A 334 -19.85 6.54 14.93
N LYS A 335 -21.12 6.15 14.79
CA LYS A 335 -22.18 6.58 15.70
C LYS A 335 -22.14 5.72 16.96
N ILE A 336 -22.54 6.26 18.10
CA ILE A 336 -22.53 5.53 19.37
C ILE A 336 -23.45 4.31 19.34
N GLU A 337 -24.60 4.42 18.66
CA GLU A 337 -25.57 3.35 18.49
C GLU A 337 -24.94 2.15 17.75
N TRP A 338 -24.07 2.39 16.79
CA TRP A 338 -23.36 1.32 16.05
C TRP A 338 -22.42 0.54 16.98
N LEU A 339 -21.70 1.26 17.86
CA LEU A 339 -20.84 0.62 18.85
C LEU A 339 -21.66 -0.20 19.86
N ASN A 340 -22.85 0.29 20.25
CA ASN A 340 -23.77 -0.42 21.14
C ASN A 340 -24.31 -1.69 20.48
N ILE A 341 -24.74 -1.63 19.24
CA ILE A 341 -25.19 -2.80 18.46
C ILE A 341 -24.08 -3.85 18.36
N ILE A 342 -22.86 -3.43 17.96
CA ILE A 342 -21.73 -4.35 17.84
C ILE A 342 -21.44 -5.04 19.16
N LYS A 343 -21.35 -4.28 20.24
CA LYS A 343 -21.04 -4.80 21.56
C LYS A 343 -22.15 -5.73 22.10
N LYS A 344 -23.41 -5.34 21.96
CA LYS A 344 -24.58 -6.07 22.48
C LYS A 344 -24.78 -7.40 21.76
N TYR A 345 -24.67 -7.42 20.43
CA TYR A 345 -25.09 -8.59 19.65
C TYR A 345 -23.93 -9.46 19.16
N PHE A 346 -22.72 -8.94 19.04
CA PHE A 346 -21.63 -9.67 18.39
C PHE A 346 -20.44 -9.95 19.31
N LEU A 347 -20.28 -9.25 20.43
CA LEU A 347 -19.20 -9.50 21.38
C LEU A 347 -19.55 -10.61 22.36
N ALA A 348 -18.61 -11.51 22.62
CA ALA A 348 -18.72 -12.51 23.70
C ALA A 348 -18.71 -11.84 25.09
N GLU A 349 -19.30 -12.50 26.12
CA GLU A 349 -19.48 -11.92 27.45
C GLU A 349 -18.18 -11.39 28.06
N ASN A 350 -17.09 -12.16 27.99
CA ASN A 350 -15.75 -11.76 28.41
C ASN A 350 -14.83 -11.49 27.21
N GLY A 351 -15.40 -10.96 26.14
CA GLY A 351 -14.66 -10.71 24.90
C GLY A 351 -13.75 -9.50 24.97
N GLU A 352 -12.74 -9.50 24.12
CA GLU A 352 -11.85 -8.37 23.89
C GLU A 352 -12.52 -7.37 22.93
N PHE A 353 -12.64 -6.10 23.33
CA PHE A 353 -13.23 -5.04 22.54
C PHE A 353 -12.32 -3.81 22.52
N VAL A 354 -11.72 -3.50 21.36
CA VAL A 354 -10.72 -2.45 21.26
C VAL A 354 -11.09 -1.45 20.17
N LEU A 355 -11.09 -0.18 20.52
CA LEU A 355 -11.39 0.94 19.65
C LEU A 355 -10.12 1.74 19.36
N PHE A 356 -9.86 2.01 18.08
CA PHE A 356 -8.75 2.85 17.62
C PHE A 356 -9.30 4.11 16.97
N GLY A 357 -8.74 5.29 17.30
CA GLY A 357 -9.23 6.55 16.76
C GLY A 357 -8.28 7.75 16.85
N ASP A 358 -8.73 8.84 16.23
CA ASP A 358 -8.08 10.16 16.23
C ASP A 358 -9.17 11.23 16.09
N GLU A 359 -9.44 11.99 17.15
CA GLU A 359 -10.50 12.99 17.18
C GLU A 359 -10.31 14.13 16.17
N LYS A 360 -9.06 14.45 15.79
CA LYS A 360 -8.75 15.51 14.82
C LYS A 360 -9.01 15.11 13.37
N GLN A 361 -9.25 13.82 13.14
CA GLN A 361 -9.69 13.29 11.84
C GLN A 361 -11.21 13.04 11.79
N ASN A 362 -11.98 13.74 12.62
CA ASN A 362 -13.44 13.67 12.66
C ASN A 362 -14.08 14.49 11.51
N ILE A 363 -13.79 14.09 10.27
CA ILE A 363 -14.27 14.81 9.07
C ILE A 363 -15.81 14.80 8.94
N TYR A 364 -16.49 13.83 9.55
CA TYR A 364 -17.95 13.69 9.54
C TYR A 364 -18.64 14.42 10.69
N LYS A 365 -17.92 15.23 11.47
CA LYS A 365 -18.45 16.02 12.61
C LYS A 365 -19.30 15.19 13.57
N ARG A 366 -18.84 13.99 13.93
CA ARG A 366 -19.48 13.19 14.97
C ARG A 366 -19.38 13.89 16.32
N ASP A 367 -20.38 13.66 17.17
CA ASP A 367 -20.43 14.29 18.48
C ASP A 367 -19.27 13.83 19.36
N LEU A 368 -18.61 14.78 19.99
CA LEU A 368 -17.53 14.55 20.94
C LEU A 368 -18.08 14.60 22.37
N GLU A 369 -17.35 14.00 23.31
CA GLU A 369 -17.58 14.16 24.75
C GLU A 369 -17.28 15.63 25.17
N LYS A 370 -17.75 16.03 26.38
CA LYS A 370 -17.49 17.36 26.95
C LYS A 370 -15.99 17.72 27.02
N ASN A 371 -15.14 16.70 27.17
CA ASN A 371 -13.68 16.83 27.20
C ASN A 371 -13.04 16.81 25.79
N LYS A 372 -13.82 17.05 24.75
CA LYS A 372 -13.38 17.06 23.34
C LYS A 372 -12.85 15.69 22.80
N ASN A 373 -13.02 14.60 23.56
CA ASN A 373 -12.65 13.26 23.11
C ASN A 373 -13.77 12.59 22.30
N ILE A 374 -13.40 11.53 21.55
CA ILE A 374 -14.36 10.72 20.77
C ILE A 374 -15.35 10.06 21.74
N ARG A 375 -16.65 10.19 21.45
CA ARG A 375 -17.72 9.54 22.20
C ARG A 375 -17.73 8.04 21.93
N THR A 376 -17.64 7.22 23.00
CA THR A 376 -17.59 5.75 22.90
C THR A 376 -18.42 5.08 23.99
N ASN A 377 -18.71 3.78 23.83
CA ASN A 377 -19.40 2.95 24.82
C ASN A 377 -18.44 2.16 25.74
N ILE A 378 -17.18 2.59 25.82
CA ILE A 378 -16.19 2.08 26.77
C ILE A 378 -15.90 3.16 27.81
N VAL A 379 -16.06 2.79 29.10
CA VAL A 379 -15.72 3.66 30.22
C VAL A 379 -14.21 3.70 30.46
N GLY A 380 -13.70 4.78 31.00
CA GLY A 380 -12.27 4.92 31.37
C GLY A 380 -11.47 5.81 30.42
N ARG A 381 -10.17 5.88 30.65
CA ARG A 381 -9.25 6.77 29.93
C ARG A 381 -8.81 6.15 28.60
N TRP A 382 -8.46 7.01 27.66
CA TRP A 382 -7.79 6.62 26.43
C TRP A 382 -6.34 6.21 26.69
N ASN A 383 -5.89 5.17 26.02
CA ASN A 383 -4.46 4.90 25.88
C ASN A 383 -3.92 5.77 24.75
N GLU A 384 -2.98 6.64 25.04
CA GLU A 384 -2.48 7.64 24.11
C GLU A 384 -1.17 7.22 23.48
N LEU A 385 -1.04 7.44 22.18
CA LEU A 385 0.15 7.26 21.37
C LEU A 385 0.58 8.62 20.84
N ASN A 386 1.53 9.26 21.51
CA ASN A 386 1.95 10.64 21.24
C ASN A 386 3.20 10.74 20.36
N GLU A 387 3.72 9.61 19.88
CA GLU A 387 4.91 9.56 19.04
C GLU A 387 4.53 9.16 17.62
N SER A 388 5.00 9.94 16.63
CA SER A 388 4.85 9.63 15.21
C SER A 388 6.11 8.91 14.70
N PHE A 389 5.92 7.80 13.98
CA PHE A 389 7.00 6.98 13.41
C PHE A 389 7.15 7.16 11.91
N ARG A 390 6.21 7.85 11.27
CA ARG A 390 6.07 7.81 9.82
C ARG A 390 6.15 9.17 9.15
N LEU A 391 5.77 10.22 9.85
CA LEU A 391 5.84 11.57 9.30
C LEU A 391 7.26 12.09 9.43
N HIS A 392 7.83 12.56 8.32
CA HIS A 392 9.07 13.32 8.42
C HIS A 392 8.89 14.51 9.36
N THR A 393 9.94 14.87 10.11
CA THR A 393 9.94 15.96 11.10
C THR A 393 9.28 17.24 10.58
N LYS A 394 9.62 17.63 9.35
CA LYS A 394 9.07 18.84 8.73
C LYS A 394 7.57 18.72 8.46
N ILE A 395 7.09 17.56 7.98
CA ILE A 395 5.65 17.32 7.75
C ILE A 395 4.88 17.31 9.07
N ALA A 396 5.42 16.67 10.10
CA ALA A 396 4.85 16.69 11.45
C ALA A 396 4.76 18.12 12.02
N ASN A 397 5.74 18.98 11.72
CA ASN A 397 5.72 20.39 12.10
C ASN A 397 4.60 21.16 11.37
N ILE A 398 4.37 20.90 10.06
CA ILE A 398 3.22 21.50 9.34
C ILE A 398 1.92 21.08 10.02
N ALA A 399 1.73 19.80 10.29
CA ALA A 399 0.52 19.28 10.92
C ALA A 399 0.31 19.88 12.33
N THR A 400 1.37 20.01 13.12
CA THR A 400 1.32 20.62 14.45
C THR A 400 0.98 22.10 14.39
N ASN A 401 1.58 22.86 13.46
CA ASN A 401 1.27 24.28 13.27
C ASN A 401 -0.17 24.47 12.74
N PHE A 402 -0.64 23.57 11.87
CA PHE A 402 -2.03 23.58 11.40
C PHE A 402 -3.01 23.41 12.57
N GLN A 403 -2.75 22.45 13.49
CA GLN A 403 -3.56 22.30 14.69
C GLN A 403 -3.56 23.58 15.55
N LYS A 404 -2.40 24.18 15.77
CA LYS A 404 -2.30 25.43 16.57
C LYS A 404 -3.07 26.59 15.96
N TYR A 405 -3.18 26.63 14.63
CA TYR A 405 -3.84 27.73 13.93
C TYR A 405 -5.36 27.52 13.82
N PHE A 406 -5.80 26.29 13.50
CA PHE A 406 -7.20 26.00 13.16
C PHE A 406 -7.96 25.19 14.20
N PHE A 407 -7.27 24.52 15.15
CA PHE A 407 -7.88 23.56 16.07
C PHE A 407 -7.84 23.98 17.55
N LEU A 408 -7.26 25.11 17.88
CA LEU A 408 -7.04 25.54 19.26
C LEU A 408 -8.32 25.48 20.12
N ASP A 409 -9.44 25.93 19.55
CA ASP A 409 -10.73 25.96 20.24
C ASP A 409 -11.54 24.67 20.07
N LYS A 410 -11.19 23.83 19.07
CA LYS A 410 -11.95 22.64 18.71
C LYS A 410 -11.50 21.39 19.46
N TYR A 411 -10.19 21.19 19.60
CA TYR A 411 -9.59 19.96 20.12
C TYR A 411 -8.51 20.23 21.17
N GLU A 412 -8.15 19.21 21.93
CA GLU A 412 -6.90 19.18 22.68
C GLU A 412 -5.75 18.97 21.69
N LEU A 413 -4.74 19.87 21.72
CA LEU A 413 -3.65 19.82 20.75
C LEU A 413 -2.69 18.66 21.03
N ASP A 414 -2.24 17.97 19.98
CA ASP A 414 -1.25 16.91 20.10
C ASP A 414 0.13 17.47 20.43
N LYS A 415 0.81 16.80 21.33
CA LYS A 415 2.25 16.96 21.53
C LYS A 415 2.97 15.89 20.70
N ILE A 416 3.02 16.10 19.37
CA ILE A 416 3.64 15.12 18.47
C ILE A 416 5.15 15.06 18.77
N LYS A 417 5.60 13.93 19.30
CA LYS A 417 7.02 13.61 19.39
C LYS A 417 7.39 12.75 18.18
N ILE A 418 8.52 13.03 17.57
CA ILE A 418 9.03 12.23 16.47
C ILE A 418 9.94 11.15 17.06
N ALA A 419 9.64 9.89 16.77
CA ALA A 419 10.44 8.79 17.24
C ALA A 419 11.81 8.79 16.55
N TYR A 420 12.87 8.58 17.31
CA TYR A 420 14.28 8.63 16.86
C TYR A 420 14.63 7.61 15.75
N TYR A 421 13.73 6.69 15.41
CA TYR A 421 13.93 5.60 14.45
C TYR A 421 13.54 5.92 13.00
N GLN A 422 13.23 7.18 12.67
CA GLN A 422 12.90 7.60 11.30
C GLN A 422 14.10 7.72 10.34
N THR A 423 15.25 7.20 10.72
CA THR A 423 16.51 7.38 10.00
C THR A 423 16.68 6.44 8.81
N PHE A 424 15.74 6.41 7.88
CA PHE A 424 16.00 5.89 6.54
C PHE A 424 16.29 7.01 5.54
N ASN A 425 17.02 8.02 5.84
CA ASN A 425 17.52 9.13 5.02
C ASN A 425 17.23 10.51 5.66
N ASP A 426 17.69 10.73 6.88
CA ASP A 426 17.72 12.09 7.48
C ASP A 426 18.63 13.07 6.70
N ASP A 427 19.43 12.57 5.74
CA ASP A 427 20.33 13.39 4.92
C ASP A 427 19.65 14.09 3.74
N THR A 428 18.40 13.75 3.41
CA THR A 428 17.67 14.40 2.32
C THR A 428 16.50 15.22 2.87
N ASN A 429 16.47 16.50 2.55
CA ASN A 429 15.34 17.37 2.91
C ASN A 429 14.11 16.97 2.10
N PRO A 430 12.93 16.79 2.74
CA PRO A 430 11.68 16.61 2.03
C PRO A 430 11.37 17.83 1.18
N HIS A 431 10.71 17.60 0.06
CA HIS A 431 10.30 18.67 -0.83
C HIS A 431 8.94 19.23 -0.39
N PHE A 432 8.85 20.55 -0.30
CA PHE A 432 7.60 21.26 -0.03
C PHE A 432 7.44 22.42 -1.01
N GLU A 433 6.30 22.46 -1.68
CA GLU A 433 5.90 23.59 -2.52
C GLU A 433 4.44 23.96 -2.24
N TYR A 434 4.14 25.24 -2.32
CA TYR A 434 2.81 25.79 -2.14
C TYR A 434 2.45 26.73 -3.29
N TYR A 435 1.29 26.50 -3.88
CA TYR A 435 0.73 27.29 -4.97
C TYR A 435 -0.65 27.81 -4.59
N PHE A 436 -0.84 29.13 -4.63
CA PHE A 436 -2.15 29.75 -4.54
C PHE A 436 -2.66 30.06 -5.95
N LEU A 437 -3.85 29.61 -6.27
CA LEU A 437 -4.50 29.80 -7.56
C LEU A 437 -5.78 30.63 -7.36
N PRO A 438 -5.88 31.82 -7.99
CA PRO A 438 -7.06 32.68 -7.88
C PRO A 438 -8.27 32.16 -8.66
N SER A 439 -8.09 31.12 -9.47
CA SER A 439 -9.13 30.38 -10.19
C SER A 439 -8.67 28.96 -10.48
N ASN A 440 -9.62 28.08 -10.75
CA ASN A 440 -9.30 26.71 -11.14
C ASN A 440 -8.63 26.69 -12.53
N ASN A 441 -7.37 26.29 -12.56
CA ASN A 441 -6.60 26.08 -13.80
C ASN A 441 -6.00 24.68 -13.78
N MET A 442 -6.73 23.72 -14.34
CA MET A 442 -6.39 22.30 -14.30
C MET A 442 -5.12 21.98 -15.10
N GLU A 443 -4.90 22.64 -16.24
CA GLU A 443 -3.70 22.46 -17.07
C GLU A 443 -2.43 22.94 -16.34
N TYR A 444 -2.53 24.05 -15.62
CA TYR A 444 -1.42 24.55 -14.80
C TYR A 444 -1.10 23.58 -13.67
N ILE A 445 -2.10 23.07 -12.95
CA ILE A 445 -1.91 22.07 -11.88
C ILE A 445 -1.26 20.82 -12.45
N PHE A 446 -1.80 20.29 -13.55
CA PHE A 446 -1.26 19.11 -14.22
C PHE A 446 0.21 19.29 -14.64
N SER A 447 0.53 20.41 -15.29
CA SER A 447 1.90 20.70 -15.76
C SER A 447 2.90 20.75 -14.61
N ASN A 448 2.55 21.41 -13.49
CA ASN A 448 3.41 21.47 -12.31
C ASN A 448 3.57 20.08 -11.65
N ILE A 449 2.50 19.28 -11.55
CA ILE A 449 2.57 17.91 -11.02
C ILE A 449 3.57 17.10 -11.85
N ILE A 450 3.49 17.14 -13.17
CA ILE A 450 4.39 16.40 -14.06
C ILE A 450 5.83 16.90 -13.95
N GLU A 451 6.05 18.22 -13.90
CA GLU A 451 7.39 18.80 -13.73
C GLU A 451 8.05 18.31 -12.44
N ILE A 452 7.32 18.34 -11.32
CA ILE A 452 7.82 17.89 -10.02
C ILE A 452 8.10 16.39 -10.02
N ILE A 453 7.22 15.56 -10.63
CA ILE A 453 7.45 14.11 -10.77
C ILE A 453 8.77 13.84 -11.50
N ILE A 454 9.03 14.55 -12.58
CA ILE A 454 10.26 14.40 -13.38
C ILE A 454 11.47 14.92 -12.59
N LYS A 455 11.39 16.13 -12.01
CA LYS A 455 12.45 16.78 -11.23
C LYS A 455 12.92 15.92 -10.06
N LEU A 456 11.98 15.34 -9.32
CA LEU A 456 12.27 14.50 -8.15
C LEU A 456 12.44 13.01 -8.50
N LYS A 457 12.29 12.62 -9.77
CA LYS A 457 12.40 11.23 -10.27
C LYS A 457 11.50 10.27 -9.46
N LEU A 458 10.26 10.68 -9.20
CA LEU A 458 9.33 9.94 -8.34
C LEU A 458 8.87 8.64 -8.99
N HIS A 459 8.83 7.58 -8.20
CA HIS A 459 8.22 6.32 -8.62
C HIS A 459 6.67 6.42 -8.57
N PRO A 460 5.92 5.88 -9.55
CA PRO A 460 4.45 6.00 -9.58
C PRO A 460 3.76 5.50 -8.30
N ASN A 461 4.27 4.44 -7.68
CA ASN A 461 3.71 3.92 -6.42
C ASN A 461 3.86 4.89 -5.24
N ASP A 462 4.82 5.80 -5.29
CA ASP A 462 5.09 6.76 -4.22
C ASP A 462 4.28 8.05 -4.36
N ILE A 463 3.45 8.16 -5.42
CA ILE A 463 2.71 9.37 -5.76
C ILE A 463 1.23 9.21 -5.43
N GLY A 464 0.71 10.13 -4.62
CA GLY A 464 -0.71 10.34 -4.39
C GLY A 464 -1.15 11.74 -4.78
N ILE A 465 -2.28 11.85 -5.45
CA ILE A 465 -2.94 13.10 -5.78
C ILE A 465 -4.29 13.09 -5.08
N LEU A 466 -4.46 13.97 -4.12
CA LEU A 466 -5.68 14.07 -3.33
C LEU A 466 -6.35 15.42 -3.54
N SER A 467 -7.65 15.42 -3.69
CA SER A 467 -8.45 16.64 -3.77
C SER A 467 -9.64 16.58 -2.81
N THR A 468 -10.18 17.74 -2.49
CA THR A 468 -11.48 17.90 -1.81
C THR A 468 -12.64 17.52 -2.73
N LYS A 469 -12.49 17.63 -4.06
CA LYS A 469 -13.55 17.36 -5.06
C LYS A 469 -13.25 16.14 -5.93
N THR A 470 -14.29 15.40 -6.28
CA THR A 470 -14.20 14.24 -7.18
C THR A 470 -13.95 14.66 -8.63
N GLU A 471 -14.52 15.79 -9.05
CA GLU A 471 -14.39 16.34 -10.40
C GLU A 471 -12.92 16.59 -10.74
N THR A 472 -12.20 17.27 -9.87
CA THR A 472 -10.75 17.54 -10.00
C THR A 472 -9.92 16.28 -10.14
N ILE A 473 -10.27 15.24 -9.37
CA ILE A 473 -9.60 13.94 -9.45
C ILE A 473 -9.85 13.26 -10.80
N ARG A 474 -11.07 13.35 -11.33
CA ARG A 474 -11.42 12.79 -12.66
C ARG A 474 -10.68 13.51 -13.79
N ASP A 475 -10.61 14.83 -13.73
CA ASP A 475 -9.95 15.62 -14.78
C ASP A 475 -8.44 15.37 -14.78
N LEU A 476 -7.79 15.32 -13.62
CA LEU A 476 -6.37 14.98 -13.51
C LEU A 476 -6.08 13.54 -13.94
N ASP A 477 -6.91 12.58 -13.57
CA ASP A 477 -6.80 11.21 -14.03
C ASP A 477 -6.84 11.14 -15.57
N PHE A 478 -7.81 11.83 -16.17
CA PHE A 478 -7.94 11.89 -17.62
C PHE A 478 -6.68 12.47 -18.28
N LEU A 479 -6.18 13.62 -17.80
CA LEU A 479 -4.96 14.26 -18.33
C LEU A 479 -3.72 13.37 -18.16
N ILE A 480 -3.54 12.73 -17.02
CA ILE A 480 -2.40 11.84 -16.76
C ILE A 480 -2.43 10.64 -17.73
N ARG A 481 -3.60 10.05 -17.96
CA ARG A 481 -3.74 8.91 -18.86
C ARG A 481 -3.63 9.32 -20.34
N SER A 482 -4.24 10.42 -20.75
CA SER A 482 -4.25 10.86 -22.15
C SER A 482 -2.92 11.47 -22.58
N GLU A 483 -2.39 12.44 -21.83
CA GLU A 483 -1.20 13.20 -22.22
C GLU A 483 0.10 12.45 -21.91
N ARG A 484 0.15 11.69 -20.82
CA ARG A 484 1.35 10.96 -20.39
C ARG A 484 1.28 9.47 -20.65
N ASN A 485 0.11 8.95 -21.06
CA ASN A 485 -0.15 7.53 -21.20
C ASN A 485 0.28 6.76 -19.93
N GLU A 486 0.10 7.35 -18.75
CA GLU A 486 0.47 6.78 -17.44
C GLU A 486 -0.72 6.03 -16.86
N LYS A 487 -0.43 4.94 -16.12
CA LYS A 487 -1.46 4.17 -15.41
C LYS A 487 -1.77 4.84 -14.07
N THR A 488 -3.04 4.88 -13.75
CA THR A 488 -3.55 5.46 -12.50
C THR A 488 -4.41 4.44 -11.75
N GLU A 489 -4.51 4.61 -10.44
CA GLU A 489 -5.43 3.87 -9.57
C GLU A 489 -6.35 4.85 -8.85
N MET A 490 -7.66 4.72 -9.07
CA MET A 490 -8.65 5.66 -8.55
C MET A 490 -9.60 5.00 -7.54
N MET A 491 -10.00 5.75 -6.51
CA MET A 491 -11.08 5.35 -5.59
C MET A 491 -12.47 5.87 -5.99
N CYS A 492 -12.57 6.56 -7.12
CA CYS A 492 -13.83 7.04 -7.69
C CYS A 492 -13.92 6.66 -9.17
N GLU A 493 -15.04 6.95 -9.79
CA GLU A 493 -15.25 6.75 -11.24
C GLU A 493 -14.34 7.66 -12.06
N THR A 494 -13.95 7.21 -13.25
CA THR A 494 -13.25 8.03 -14.25
C THR A 494 -14.20 9.03 -14.91
N LYS A 495 -13.67 9.95 -15.70
CA LYS A 495 -14.47 10.91 -16.47
C LYS A 495 -15.41 10.21 -17.42
N GLU A 496 -14.90 9.23 -18.16
CA GLU A 496 -15.65 8.44 -19.13
C GLU A 496 -16.74 7.59 -18.46
N GLU A 497 -16.44 6.98 -17.32
CA GLU A 497 -17.43 6.24 -16.52
C GLU A 497 -18.53 7.19 -16.00
N SER A 498 -18.16 8.38 -15.53
CA SER A 498 -19.12 9.38 -15.05
C SER A 498 -20.08 9.80 -16.17
N GLU A 499 -19.56 10.13 -17.34
CA GLU A 499 -20.35 10.55 -18.50
C GLU A 499 -21.28 9.41 -18.98
N SER A 500 -20.77 8.19 -19.10
CA SER A 500 -21.53 7.04 -19.57
C SER A 500 -22.64 6.56 -18.63
N PHE A 501 -22.54 6.84 -17.34
CA PHE A 501 -23.52 6.41 -16.33
C PHE A 501 -24.47 7.51 -15.87
N THR A 502 -24.20 8.79 -16.16
CA THR A 502 -25.10 9.90 -15.80
C THR A 502 -26.49 9.71 -16.40
N GLU A 503 -26.56 9.18 -17.61
CA GLU A 503 -27.85 8.85 -18.30
C GLU A 503 -28.55 7.60 -17.73
N LYS A 504 -27.85 6.73 -16.99
CA LYS A 504 -28.34 5.41 -16.55
C LYS A 504 -28.72 5.33 -15.07
N GLY A 505 -28.65 6.45 -14.35
CA GLY A 505 -29.08 6.59 -12.95
C GLY A 505 -27.95 6.45 -11.91
N THR A 506 -28.14 7.11 -10.76
CA THR A 506 -27.18 7.25 -9.65
C THR A 506 -26.72 5.93 -9.03
N ASP A 507 -27.54 4.87 -9.08
CA ASP A 507 -27.22 3.58 -8.46
C ASP A 507 -26.02 2.89 -9.11
N LYS A 508 -25.85 3.01 -10.44
CA LYS A 508 -24.72 2.41 -11.15
C LYS A 508 -23.40 3.08 -10.81
N LEU A 509 -23.37 4.40 -10.67
CA LEU A 509 -22.20 5.15 -10.22
C LEU A 509 -21.78 4.75 -8.81
N ASN A 510 -22.73 4.55 -7.91
CA ASN A 510 -22.45 4.10 -6.55
C ASN A 510 -21.83 2.69 -6.52
N ILE A 511 -22.27 1.80 -7.42
CA ILE A 511 -21.68 0.46 -7.57
C ILE A 511 -20.23 0.57 -8.07
N VAL A 512 -19.97 1.39 -9.09
CA VAL A 512 -18.61 1.61 -9.63
C VAL A 512 -17.68 2.17 -8.54
N ARG A 513 -18.08 3.23 -7.83
CA ARG A 513 -17.33 3.81 -6.71
C ARG A 513 -17.01 2.79 -5.64
N ARG A 514 -18.00 1.98 -5.26
CA ARG A 514 -17.81 0.93 -4.26
C ARG A 514 -16.81 -0.13 -4.73
N ASN A 515 -16.92 -0.58 -5.98
CA ASN A 515 -16.02 -1.58 -6.56
C ASN A 515 -14.59 -1.05 -6.62
N LYS A 516 -14.38 0.19 -7.09
CA LYS A 516 -13.05 0.81 -7.12
C LYS A 516 -12.44 0.93 -5.73
N LYS A 517 -13.21 1.37 -4.71
CA LYS A 517 -12.74 1.41 -3.32
C LYS A 517 -12.40 0.02 -2.77
N SER A 518 -13.20 -0.99 -3.09
CA SER A 518 -12.98 -2.38 -2.61
C SER A 518 -11.75 -3.04 -3.24
N ASN A 519 -11.40 -2.62 -4.46
CA ASN A 519 -10.27 -3.17 -5.22
C ASN A 519 -9.03 -2.28 -5.19
N PHE A 520 -9.03 -1.20 -4.42
CA PHE A 520 -7.90 -0.28 -4.32
C PHE A 520 -6.75 -0.90 -3.53
N TRP A 521 -5.53 -0.84 -4.11
CA TRP A 521 -4.27 -1.28 -3.51
C TRP A 521 -3.19 -0.23 -3.69
N MET A 522 -2.17 -0.23 -2.80
CA MET A 522 -1.08 0.75 -2.87
C MET A 522 0.04 0.35 -3.83
N ASN A 523 0.18 -0.93 -4.15
CA ASN A 523 1.34 -1.46 -4.87
C ASN A 523 1.08 -1.91 -6.33
N PRO A 524 0.14 -1.32 -7.11
CA PRO A 524 -0.07 -1.74 -8.50
C PRO A 524 0.89 -1.08 -9.51
N GLY A 525 1.91 -0.33 -9.08
CA GLY A 525 2.83 0.38 -9.97
C GLY A 525 2.25 1.65 -10.60
N THR A 526 1.24 2.26 -9.99
CA THR A 526 0.45 3.35 -10.56
C THR A 526 0.42 4.58 -9.68
N ILE A 527 0.13 5.75 -10.25
CA ILE A 527 -0.19 6.98 -9.50
C ILE A 527 -1.57 6.81 -8.86
N LYS A 528 -1.71 7.16 -7.58
CA LYS A 528 -2.96 7.07 -6.81
C LYS A 528 -3.70 8.39 -6.86
N LEU A 529 -4.97 8.34 -7.24
CA LEU A 529 -5.85 9.50 -7.24
C LEU A 529 -7.10 9.22 -6.40
N SER A 530 -7.41 10.12 -5.49
CA SER A 530 -8.57 9.97 -4.61
C SER A 530 -9.04 11.29 -4.04
N THR A 531 -10.26 11.30 -3.53
CA THR A 531 -10.65 12.37 -2.62
C THR A 531 -10.03 12.13 -1.24
N ILE A 532 -9.74 13.20 -0.50
CA ILE A 532 -9.09 13.13 0.82
C ILE A 532 -9.86 12.18 1.76
N HIS A 533 -11.19 12.29 1.80
CA HIS A 533 -12.00 11.44 2.69
C HIS A 533 -11.98 9.95 2.30
N SER A 534 -11.85 9.62 1.02
CA SER A 534 -11.74 8.22 0.57
C SER A 534 -10.36 7.63 0.85
N PHE A 535 -9.31 8.47 0.87
CA PHE A 535 -7.93 8.09 1.17
C PHE A 535 -7.61 8.06 2.68
N LYS A 536 -8.57 8.48 3.52
CA LYS A 536 -8.40 8.44 4.97
C LYS A 536 -7.99 7.03 5.45
N GLY A 537 -6.97 6.96 6.30
CA GLY A 537 -6.35 5.73 6.80
C GLY A 537 -5.19 5.20 5.94
N TRP A 538 -5.11 5.55 4.66
CA TRP A 538 -3.96 5.29 3.79
C TRP A 538 -2.83 6.31 4.01
N GLU A 539 -1.64 6.01 3.49
CA GLU A 539 -0.46 6.88 3.57
C GLU A 539 0.31 6.80 2.27
N ILE A 540 1.01 7.88 1.89
CA ILE A 540 1.78 7.97 0.66
C ILE A 540 3.07 8.75 0.87
N HIS A 541 4.14 8.39 0.17
CA HIS A 541 5.44 9.06 0.28
C HIS A 541 5.39 10.51 -0.21
N THR A 542 4.90 10.74 -1.42
CA THR A 542 4.77 12.06 -2.05
C THR A 542 3.30 12.37 -2.29
N LEU A 543 2.85 13.48 -1.76
CA LEU A 543 1.46 13.92 -1.84
C LEU A 543 1.34 15.25 -2.58
N PHE A 544 0.52 15.26 -3.64
CA PHE A 544 -0.05 16.46 -4.24
C PHE A 544 -1.45 16.66 -3.65
N LEU A 545 -1.61 17.71 -2.83
CA LEU A 545 -2.86 18.01 -2.13
C LEU A 545 -3.52 19.22 -2.76
N ILE A 546 -4.71 19.03 -3.33
CA ILE A 546 -5.49 20.08 -3.97
C ILE A 546 -6.64 20.46 -3.06
N ILE A 547 -6.61 21.71 -2.61
CA ILE A 547 -7.59 22.28 -1.68
C ILE A 547 -8.51 23.19 -2.49
N GLU A 548 -9.79 22.83 -2.54
CA GLU A 548 -10.84 23.60 -3.16
C GLU A 548 -11.95 23.83 -2.15
N GLU A 549 -12.77 24.82 -2.41
CA GLU A 549 -13.99 25.02 -1.64
C GLU A 549 -14.86 23.76 -1.70
N TYR A 550 -15.25 23.26 -0.53
CA TYR A 550 -16.10 22.08 -0.47
C TYR A 550 -17.55 22.49 -0.65
N PRO A 551 -18.27 21.98 -1.67
CA PRO A 551 -19.66 22.34 -1.86
C PRO A 551 -20.50 21.91 -0.66
N GLU A 552 -21.28 22.84 -0.12
CA GLU A 552 -22.22 22.61 0.99
C GLU A 552 -23.41 21.71 0.61
N LYS A 553 -23.24 20.75 -0.29
CA LYS A 553 -24.31 19.80 -0.61
C LYS A 553 -24.44 18.79 0.52
N GLU A 554 -25.65 18.70 1.06
CA GLU A 554 -26.09 17.64 1.94
C GLU A 554 -25.80 16.29 1.27
N GLY A 555 -24.72 15.64 1.70
CA GLY A 555 -24.43 14.26 1.31
C GLY A 555 -25.29 13.29 2.12
N PHE A 556 -25.15 11.99 1.85
CA PHE A 556 -25.80 10.87 2.56
C PHE A 556 -25.63 10.89 4.10
N TYR A 557 -24.86 11.83 4.62
CA TYR A 557 -24.61 12.07 6.03
C TYR A 557 -25.08 13.50 6.35
N ASP A 558 -26.07 13.64 7.19
CA ASP A 558 -26.75 14.89 7.62
C ASP A 558 -25.88 15.99 8.23
N LYS A 559 -24.57 16.01 8.02
CA LYS A 559 -23.66 17.01 8.61
C LYS A 559 -22.68 17.54 7.57
N LYS A 560 -22.44 18.85 7.59
CA LYS A 560 -21.42 19.55 6.79
C LYS A 560 -20.04 18.94 7.08
N ILE A 561 -19.33 18.54 6.04
CA ILE A 561 -17.92 18.13 6.15
C ILE A 561 -17.09 19.36 6.53
N SER A 562 -16.17 19.22 7.47
CA SER A 562 -15.28 20.29 7.88
C SER A 562 -14.05 20.33 7.00
N LEU A 563 -13.80 21.47 6.37
CA LEU A 563 -12.65 21.63 5.49
C LEU A 563 -11.33 21.65 6.29
N ASP A 564 -11.33 22.17 7.52
CA ASP A 564 -10.14 22.16 8.39
C ASP A 564 -9.68 20.71 8.69
N GLU A 565 -10.61 19.85 9.15
CA GLU A 565 -10.32 18.45 9.46
C GLU A 565 -9.98 17.65 8.20
N LEU A 566 -10.56 18.03 7.05
CA LEU A 566 -10.26 17.41 5.77
C LEU A 566 -8.83 17.74 5.31
N ILE A 567 -8.42 19.00 5.38
CA ILE A 567 -7.05 19.46 5.05
C ILE A 567 -6.05 18.82 6.01
N TYR A 568 -6.32 18.85 7.31
CA TYR A 568 -5.47 18.19 8.31
C TYR A 568 -5.31 16.69 8.02
N THR A 569 -6.42 16.03 7.68
CA THR A 569 -6.39 14.62 7.28
C THR A 569 -5.50 14.44 6.05
N GLY A 570 -5.62 15.29 5.03
CA GLY A 570 -4.78 15.27 3.83
C GLY A 570 -3.29 15.42 4.15
N ILE A 571 -2.90 16.46 4.89
CA ILE A 571 -1.51 16.69 5.30
C ILE A 571 -0.91 15.47 6.00
N THR A 572 -1.68 14.85 6.90
CA THR A 572 -1.23 13.69 7.68
C THR A 572 -1.17 12.37 6.89
N ARG A 573 -1.58 12.35 5.62
CA ARG A 573 -1.37 11.20 4.69
C ARG A 573 0.02 11.23 4.06
N CYS A 574 0.65 12.40 4.02
CA CYS A 574 1.97 12.60 3.45
C CYS A 574 3.06 12.13 4.41
N LYS A 575 3.98 11.29 3.93
CA LYS A 575 5.13 10.85 4.72
C LYS A 575 6.33 11.78 4.55
N TYR A 576 6.58 12.23 3.30
CA TYR A 576 7.84 12.89 2.95
C TYR A 576 7.65 14.17 2.13
N ASN A 577 7.29 14.08 0.83
CA ASN A 577 7.14 15.26 -0.04
C ASN A 577 5.69 15.74 -0.06
N LEU A 578 5.46 17.02 0.20
CA LEU A 578 4.13 17.62 0.21
C LEU A 578 4.08 18.83 -0.71
N ILE A 579 3.22 18.74 -1.71
CA ILE A 579 2.94 19.83 -2.65
C ILE A 579 1.46 20.21 -2.51
N ILE A 580 1.17 21.49 -2.28
CA ILE A 580 -0.19 21.98 -2.04
C ILE A 580 -0.59 22.96 -3.12
N PHE A 581 -1.72 22.70 -3.77
CA PHE A 581 -2.44 23.62 -4.64
C PHE A 581 -3.69 24.10 -3.92
N ASN A 582 -3.74 25.36 -3.58
CA ASN A 582 -4.88 25.99 -2.93
C ASN A 582 -5.64 26.84 -3.94
N ILE A 583 -6.85 26.43 -4.29
CA ILE A 583 -7.70 27.11 -5.26
C ILE A 583 -8.71 27.95 -4.51
N GLU A 584 -8.57 29.28 -4.62
CA GLU A 584 -9.51 30.31 -4.11
C GLU A 584 -9.72 30.37 -2.58
N ASN A 585 -9.11 29.46 -1.77
CA ASN A 585 -9.32 29.48 -0.32
C ASN A 585 -8.37 30.44 0.40
N ILE A 586 -8.73 31.70 0.46
CA ILE A 586 -7.93 32.78 1.06
C ILE A 586 -7.61 32.49 2.53
N GLN A 587 -8.51 31.87 3.28
CA GLN A 587 -8.32 31.59 4.73
C GLN A 587 -7.11 30.72 5.03
N TYR A 588 -6.69 29.83 4.09
CA TYR A 588 -5.52 28.97 4.25
C TYR A 588 -4.26 29.53 3.60
N ASP A 589 -4.39 30.54 2.73
CA ASP A 589 -3.29 31.09 1.94
C ASP A 589 -2.19 31.67 2.82
N MET A 590 -2.55 32.52 3.79
CA MET A 590 -1.56 33.14 4.69
C MET A 590 -0.81 32.08 5.51
N PHE A 591 -1.49 31.05 5.97
CA PHE A 591 -0.87 29.96 6.72
C PHE A 591 0.17 29.22 5.87
N PHE A 592 -0.20 28.73 4.69
CA PHE A 592 0.70 27.95 3.84
C PHE A 592 1.84 28.79 3.25
N LYS A 593 1.60 30.07 2.90
CA LYS A 593 2.67 31.00 2.51
C LYS A 593 3.71 31.17 3.63
N THR A 594 3.25 31.33 4.87
CA THR A 594 4.15 31.45 6.03
C THR A 594 4.98 30.18 6.24
N ILE A 595 4.40 29.02 6.02
CA ILE A 595 5.12 27.74 6.06
C ILE A 595 6.16 27.68 4.94
N ALA A 596 5.78 28.01 3.69
CA ALA A 596 6.67 27.94 2.53
C ALA A 596 7.90 28.86 2.68
N GLN A 597 7.73 30.05 3.30
CA GLN A 597 8.84 30.97 3.56
C GLN A 597 9.84 30.46 4.62
N LYS A 598 9.41 29.56 5.50
CA LYS A 598 10.22 29.00 6.59
C LYS A 598 10.83 27.63 6.26
N TRP A 599 10.48 27.05 5.11
CA TRP A 599 10.92 25.73 4.69
C TRP A 599 12.36 25.72 4.20
#